data_3d6f8bf4fd1d1cdcc1e578dbd4ea28b4
#
_entry.id   3d6f8bf4fd1d1cdcc1e578dbd4ea28b4
#
_cell.length_a   1.000
_cell.length_b   1.000
_cell.length_c   1.000
_cell.angle_alpha   90.00
_cell.angle_beta   90.00
_cell.angle_gamma   90.00
#
_symmetry.space_group_name_H-M   'P 1'
#
loop_
_entity.id
_entity.type
_entity.pdbx_description
1 polymer ?
#
loop_
_entity_poly.entity_id
_entity_poly.type
_entity_poly.pdbx_seq_one_letter_code
_entity_poly.pdbx_strand_id
1 'polypeptide(L)'
;TLVNTSFYWDNLIHFGMGPKKGPDGVLAITLPMADKRLSGIAAEDIGKCVYGVFKGGVANVGKTYGIAGEHLTGAQMAAALTKALGQTVRYNAVTPEQFRGFGFPGAEDLGNMFQFYAEFEDYFTGARPLDVARRLNPELQDFATFLARNAGRIPLG
;
A
#
# COMPACT_ATOMS: atom_id res chain seq x y z
N THR A 1 -23.14 0.73 6.01
CA THR A 1 -21.91 1.51 5.74
C THR A 1 -20.86 0.57 5.17
N LEU A 2 -20.17 1.00 4.12
CA LEU A 2 -19.06 0.27 3.50
C LEU A 2 -17.77 1.06 3.73
N VAL A 3 -16.65 0.34 3.92
CA VAL A 3 -15.31 0.91 3.99
C VAL A 3 -14.44 0.21 2.95
N ASN A 4 -14.05 0.94 1.90
CA ASN A 4 -13.19 0.43 0.84
C ASN A 4 -11.74 0.78 1.18
N THR A 5 -10.98 -0.25 1.51
CA THR A 5 -9.56 -0.11 1.86
C THR A 5 -8.67 0.06 0.61
N SER A 6 -7.38 0.16 0.82
CA SER A 6 -6.33 0.23 -0.19
C SER A 6 -5.28 -0.87 0.04
N PHE A 7 -4.13 -0.83 -0.65
CA PHE A 7 -3.04 -1.76 -0.43
C PHE A 7 -2.53 -1.69 1.02
N TYR A 8 -2.37 -2.85 1.68
CA TYR A 8 -1.90 -2.88 3.06
C TYR A 8 -0.36 -2.86 3.10
N TRP A 9 0.22 -1.85 3.75
CA TRP A 9 1.68 -1.80 3.94
C TRP A 9 2.21 -2.96 4.76
N ASP A 10 1.38 -3.55 5.58
CA ASP A 10 1.68 -4.77 6.35
C ASP A 10 1.99 -5.98 5.45
N ASN A 11 1.61 -5.95 4.17
CA ASN A 11 2.00 -6.95 3.19
C ASN A 11 3.52 -7.00 2.97
N LEU A 12 4.22 -5.90 3.23
CA LEU A 12 5.69 -5.87 3.22
C LEU A 12 6.30 -6.75 4.33
N ILE A 13 5.55 -7.00 5.41
CA ILE A 13 5.99 -7.77 6.57
C ILE A 13 5.53 -9.23 6.46
N HIS A 14 4.24 -9.45 6.17
CA HIS A 14 3.58 -10.74 6.36
C HIS A 14 3.39 -11.55 5.09
N PHE A 15 3.35 -10.90 3.92
CA PHE A 15 3.00 -11.57 2.65
C PHE A 15 4.14 -11.58 1.62
N GLY A 16 5.38 -11.42 2.08
CA GLY A 16 6.56 -11.55 1.23
C GLY A 16 6.69 -10.49 0.13
N MET A 17 5.96 -9.37 0.26
CA MET A 17 6.02 -8.24 -0.67
C MET A 17 7.10 -7.21 -0.29
N GLY A 18 7.86 -7.48 0.77
CA GLY A 18 9.01 -6.67 1.18
C GLY A 18 10.16 -6.72 0.17
N PRO A 19 11.18 -5.86 0.37
CA PRO A 19 12.34 -5.82 -0.50
C PRO A 19 13.10 -7.15 -0.50
N LYS A 20 13.46 -7.62 -1.69
CA LYS A 20 14.26 -8.85 -1.89
C LYS A 20 15.56 -8.51 -2.60
N LYS A 21 16.62 -9.27 -2.30
CA LYS A 21 17.91 -9.12 -2.98
C LYS A 21 17.82 -9.58 -4.41
N GLY A 22 18.24 -8.72 -5.32
CA GLY A 22 18.46 -9.07 -6.71
C GLY A 22 19.76 -9.85 -6.91
N PRO A 23 20.06 -10.30 -8.14
CA PRO A 23 21.30 -11.00 -8.47
C PRO A 23 22.56 -10.19 -8.17
N ASP A 24 22.46 -8.88 -8.15
CA ASP A 24 23.53 -7.92 -7.81
C ASP A 24 23.66 -7.66 -6.30
N GLY A 25 22.86 -8.34 -5.47
CA GLY A 25 22.85 -8.19 -4.02
C GLY A 25 22.11 -6.94 -3.53
N VAL A 26 21.58 -6.11 -4.42
CA VAL A 26 20.84 -4.89 -4.05
C VAL A 26 19.38 -5.24 -3.78
N LEU A 27 18.82 -4.67 -2.72
CA LEU A 27 17.40 -4.85 -2.41
C LEU A 27 16.52 -4.14 -3.45
N ALA A 28 15.40 -4.79 -3.80
CA ALA A 28 14.40 -4.21 -4.68
C ALA A 28 12.98 -4.53 -4.19
N ILE A 29 12.09 -3.55 -4.25
CA ILE A 29 10.65 -3.76 -4.19
C ILE A 29 10.13 -3.92 -5.62
N THR A 30 9.38 -5.00 -5.86
CA THR A 30 8.86 -5.33 -7.20
C THR A 30 7.35 -5.18 -7.24
N LEU A 31 6.85 -4.26 -8.06
CA LEU A 31 5.41 -4.03 -8.24
C LEU A 31 5.09 -3.77 -9.72
N PRO A 32 3.94 -4.22 -10.23
CA PRO A 32 3.51 -3.96 -11.60
C PRO A 32 2.69 -2.65 -11.68
N MET A 33 3.31 -1.53 -11.21
CA MET A 33 2.65 -0.23 -11.11
C MET A 33 3.27 0.83 -12.02
N ALA A 34 4.30 0.48 -12.82
CA ALA A 34 5.03 1.44 -13.65
C ALA A 34 5.36 2.73 -12.83
N ASP A 35 4.97 3.91 -13.31
CA ASP A 35 5.09 5.20 -12.65
C ASP A 35 3.81 5.64 -11.88
N LYS A 36 2.82 4.75 -11.79
CA LYS A 36 1.51 5.03 -11.20
C LYS A 36 1.53 5.00 -9.67
N ARG A 37 0.64 5.77 -9.07
CA ARG A 37 0.49 5.84 -7.62
C ARG A 37 -0.34 4.66 -7.11
N LEU A 38 0.17 4.00 -6.11
CA LEU A 38 -0.54 2.99 -5.33
C LEU A 38 -1.05 3.64 -4.05
N SER A 39 -2.36 3.57 -3.83
CA SER A 39 -2.94 3.94 -2.55
C SER A 39 -2.61 2.86 -1.52
N GLY A 40 -2.07 3.25 -0.37
CA GLY A 40 -1.70 2.31 0.69
C GLY A 40 -2.12 2.79 2.07
N ILE A 41 -2.21 1.87 3.03
CA ILE A 41 -2.61 2.15 4.41
C ILE A 41 -1.99 1.12 5.36
N ALA A 42 -1.68 1.51 6.60
CA ALA A 42 -1.36 0.58 7.67
C ALA A 42 -2.63 -0.19 8.11
N ALA A 43 -2.52 -1.49 8.32
CA ALA A 43 -3.67 -2.32 8.71
C ALA A 43 -4.33 -1.85 10.02
N GLU A 44 -3.53 -1.39 10.99
CA GLU A 44 -4.06 -0.85 12.25
C GLU A 44 -4.93 0.40 12.03
N ASP A 45 -4.60 1.24 11.03
CA ASP A 45 -5.34 2.46 10.72
C ASP A 45 -6.70 2.19 10.09
N ILE A 46 -6.87 1.04 9.44
CA ILE A 46 -8.18 0.57 8.96
C ILE A 46 -9.14 0.45 10.14
N GLY A 47 -8.72 -0.22 11.22
CA GLY A 47 -9.51 -0.37 12.44
C GLY A 47 -9.87 0.97 13.09
N LYS A 48 -8.91 1.91 13.14
CA LYS A 48 -9.12 3.26 13.67
C LYS A 48 -10.11 4.07 12.80
N CYS A 49 -10.02 3.98 11.47
CA CYS A 49 -10.99 4.59 10.57
C CYS A 49 -12.39 4.01 10.75
N VAL A 50 -12.51 2.68 10.87
CA VAL A 50 -13.79 2.01 11.14
C VAL A 50 -14.37 2.47 12.48
N TYR A 51 -13.55 2.58 13.52
CA TYR A 51 -13.98 3.16 14.79
C TYR A 51 -14.50 4.60 14.64
N GLY A 52 -13.83 5.44 13.83
CA GLY A 52 -14.31 6.78 13.48
C GLY A 52 -15.69 6.77 12.79
N VAL A 53 -15.92 5.80 11.91
CA VAL A 53 -17.24 5.60 11.28
C VAL A 53 -18.30 5.28 12.35
N PHE A 54 -18.01 4.36 13.28
CA PHE A 54 -18.95 4.02 14.37
C PHE A 54 -19.23 5.20 15.28
N LYS A 55 -18.23 6.02 15.61
CA LYS A 55 -18.43 7.24 16.40
C LYS A 55 -19.41 8.23 15.76
N GLY A 56 -19.47 8.27 14.45
CA GLY A 56 -20.44 9.11 13.72
C GLY A 56 -21.88 8.58 13.76
N GLY A 57 -22.11 7.38 14.30
CA GLY A 57 -23.43 6.81 14.54
C GLY A 57 -24.32 6.72 13.29
N VAL A 58 -25.59 7.01 13.47
CA VAL A 58 -26.62 6.91 12.42
C VAL A 58 -26.36 7.81 11.21
N ALA A 59 -25.59 8.89 11.39
CA ALA A 59 -25.22 9.78 10.29
C ALA A 59 -24.35 9.08 9.21
N ASN A 60 -23.72 7.95 9.53
CA ASN A 60 -22.87 7.18 8.63
C ASN A 60 -23.58 5.97 8.00
N VAL A 61 -24.81 5.68 8.39
CA VAL A 61 -25.58 4.57 7.83
C VAL A 61 -25.79 4.76 6.32
N GLY A 62 -25.54 3.71 5.53
CA GLY A 62 -25.69 3.73 4.07
C GLY A 62 -24.55 4.42 3.30
N LYS A 63 -23.58 5.03 3.98
CA LYS A 63 -22.45 5.69 3.31
C LYS A 63 -21.35 4.72 2.93
N THR A 64 -20.56 5.10 1.92
CA THR A 64 -19.33 4.41 1.52
C THR A 64 -18.15 5.34 1.73
N TYR A 65 -17.10 4.82 2.38
CA TYR A 65 -15.85 5.53 2.65
C TYR A 65 -14.69 4.80 1.98
N GLY A 66 -13.99 5.48 1.08
CA GLY A 66 -12.68 5.01 0.61
C GLY A 66 -11.59 5.55 1.53
N ILE A 67 -10.67 4.70 1.97
CA ILE A 67 -9.60 5.08 2.89
C ILE A 67 -8.23 4.68 2.36
N ALA A 68 -7.27 5.59 2.53
CA ALA A 68 -5.85 5.39 2.30
C ALA A 68 -5.06 6.27 3.27
N GLY A 69 -3.86 5.82 3.63
CA GLY A 69 -2.88 6.61 4.40
C GLY A 69 -2.10 7.56 3.49
N GLU A 70 -1.73 7.08 2.31
CA GLU A 70 -0.97 7.85 1.33
C GLU A 70 -1.12 7.25 -0.09
N HIS A 71 -0.78 8.05 -1.12
CA HIS A 71 -0.71 7.63 -2.53
C HIS A 71 0.73 7.78 -3.00
N LEU A 72 1.44 6.67 -3.26
CA LEU A 72 2.86 6.67 -3.59
C LEU A 72 3.15 5.90 -4.87
N THR A 73 4.07 6.41 -5.67
CA THR A 73 4.67 5.60 -6.74
C THR A 73 5.61 4.55 -6.15
N GLY A 74 5.89 3.49 -6.91
CA GLY A 74 6.88 2.48 -6.49
C GLY A 74 8.26 3.08 -6.21
N ALA A 75 8.67 4.10 -6.98
CA ALA A 75 9.92 4.82 -6.76
C ALA A 75 9.92 5.58 -5.42
N GLN A 76 8.82 6.23 -5.05
CA GLN A 76 8.67 6.90 -3.75
C GLN A 76 8.70 5.90 -2.59
N MET A 77 8.04 4.74 -2.74
CA MET A 77 8.09 3.67 -1.76
C MET A 77 9.52 3.14 -1.58
N ALA A 78 10.26 2.91 -2.67
CA ALA A 78 11.65 2.47 -2.63
C ALA A 78 12.58 3.49 -1.95
N ALA A 79 12.38 4.78 -2.20
CA ALA A 79 13.14 5.84 -1.55
C ALA A 79 12.85 5.90 -0.04
N ALA A 80 11.59 5.76 0.38
CA ALA A 80 11.21 5.70 1.80
C ALA A 80 11.80 4.46 2.50
N LEU A 81 11.75 3.30 1.85
CA LEU A 81 12.38 2.06 2.34
C LEU A 81 13.90 2.21 2.46
N THR A 82 14.56 2.82 1.47
CA THR A 82 16.01 3.12 1.53
C THR A 82 16.36 3.91 2.78
N LYS A 83 15.59 4.96 3.06
CA LYS A 83 15.79 5.80 4.25
C LYS A 83 15.56 5.02 5.55
N ALA A 84 14.49 4.24 5.62
CA ALA A 84 14.09 3.52 6.82
C ALA A 84 15.02 2.34 7.15
N LEU A 85 15.52 1.63 6.11
CA LEU A 85 16.38 0.46 6.26
C LEU A 85 17.89 0.81 6.33
N GLY A 86 18.26 2.05 5.98
CA GLY A 86 19.67 2.48 5.94
C GLY A 86 20.51 1.82 4.84
N GLN A 87 19.86 1.22 3.84
CA GLN A 87 20.51 0.58 2.69
C GLN A 87 19.66 0.76 1.43
N THR A 88 20.32 0.78 0.29
CA THR A 88 19.66 1.05 -1.01
C THR A 88 18.57 0.02 -1.30
N VAL A 89 17.37 0.51 -1.56
CA VAL A 89 16.25 -0.26 -2.10
C VAL A 89 15.89 0.34 -3.46
N ARG A 90 15.88 -0.48 -4.51
CA ARG A 90 15.46 -0.06 -5.85
C ARG A 90 13.98 -0.37 -6.08
N TYR A 91 13.37 0.39 -6.95
CA TYR A 91 12.08 0.02 -7.52
C TYR A 91 12.30 -0.80 -8.78
N ASN A 92 11.79 -2.02 -8.80
CA ASN A 92 11.76 -2.89 -9.95
C ASN A 92 10.32 -2.89 -10.52
N ALA A 93 10.09 -2.04 -11.52
CA ALA A 93 8.82 -2.00 -12.24
C ALA A 93 8.77 -3.18 -13.20
N VAL A 94 7.75 -4.02 -13.06
CA VAL A 94 7.45 -5.12 -13.98
C VAL A 94 6.11 -4.89 -14.64
N THR A 95 5.83 -5.59 -15.75
CA THR A 95 4.49 -5.56 -16.31
C THR A 95 3.53 -6.46 -15.52
N PRO A 96 2.20 -6.23 -15.60
CA PRO A 96 1.23 -7.12 -14.97
C PRO A 96 1.37 -8.58 -15.43
N GLU A 97 1.72 -8.82 -16.71
CA GLU A 97 1.97 -10.16 -17.25
C GLU A 97 3.19 -10.82 -16.58
N GLN A 98 4.29 -10.07 -16.46
CA GLN A 98 5.49 -10.55 -15.77
C GLN A 98 5.18 -10.90 -14.31
N PHE A 99 4.40 -10.06 -13.63
CA PHE A 99 4.03 -10.29 -12.24
C PHE A 99 3.19 -11.56 -12.07
N ARG A 100 2.18 -11.77 -12.94
CA ARG A 100 1.40 -13.01 -12.98
C ARG A 100 2.29 -14.24 -13.23
N GLY A 101 3.31 -14.08 -14.10
CA GLY A 101 4.27 -15.12 -14.43
C GLY A 101 5.21 -15.54 -13.30
N PHE A 102 5.25 -14.85 -12.16
CA PHE A 102 6.04 -15.28 -10.99
C PHE A 102 5.52 -16.56 -10.34
N GLY A 103 4.28 -16.95 -10.58
CA GLY A 103 3.74 -18.28 -10.24
C GLY A 103 3.56 -18.55 -8.75
N PHE A 104 3.66 -17.56 -7.87
CA PHE A 104 3.32 -17.75 -6.47
C PHE A 104 1.80 -17.83 -6.28
N PRO A 105 1.29 -18.47 -5.21
CA PRO A 105 -0.14 -18.57 -4.97
C PRO A 105 -0.82 -17.18 -4.93
N GLY A 106 -1.81 -16.95 -5.79
CA GLY A 106 -2.50 -15.66 -5.93
C GLY A 106 -1.82 -14.64 -6.85
N ALA A 107 -0.73 -14.99 -7.55
CA ALA A 107 -0.03 -14.08 -8.46
C ALA A 107 -0.95 -13.53 -9.56
N GLU A 108 -1.87 -14.34 -10.08
CA GLU A 108 -2.82 -13.93 -11.10
C GLU A 108 -3.80 -12.88 -10.58
N ASP A 109 -4.44 -13.14 -9.44
CA ASP A 109 -5.39 -12.20 -8.82
C ASP A 109 -4.72 -10.88 -8.43
N LEU A 110 -3.54 -10.97 -7.81
CA LEU A 110 -2.78 -9.77 -7.44
C LEU A 110 -2.30 -9.00 -8.68
N GLY A 111 -1.88 -9.70 -9.74
CA GLY A 111 -1.51 -9.06 -11.01
C GLY A 111 -2.67 -8.31 -11.63
N ASN A 112 -3.87 -8.90 -11.63
CA ASN A 112 -5.10 -8.26 -12.11
C ASN A 112 -5.50 -7.05 -11.24
N MET A 113 -5.38 -7.18 -9.92
CA MET A 113 -5.64 -6.09 -8.97
C MET A 113 -4.70 -4.90 -9.22
N PHE A 114 -3.39 -5.12 -9.32
CA PHE A 114 -2.43 -4.05 -9.59
C PHE A 114 -2.61 -3.45 -10.98
N GLN A 115 -2.94 -4.26 -11.99
CA GLN A 115 -3.25 -3.76 -13.33
C GLN A 115 -4.43 -2.80 -13.29
N PHE A 116 -5.51 -3.15 -12.60
CA PHE A 116 -6.63 -2.26 -12.38
C PHE A 116 -6.20 -0.95 -11.68
N TYR A 117 -5.39 -1.02 -10.65
CA TYR A 117 -4.92 0.17 -9.93
C TYR A 117 -4.07 1.09 -10.82
N ALA A 118 -3.25 0.51 -11.71
CA ALA A 118 -2.41 1.27 -12.62
C ALA A 118 -3.22 1.88 -13.78
N GLU A 119 -4.11 1.11 -14.39
CA GLU A 119 -4.92 1.57 -15.54
C GLU A 119 -5.98 2.60 -15.12
N PHE A 120 -6.51 2.49 -13.91
CA PHE A 120 -7.55 3.37 -13.37
C PHE A 120 -7.04 4.20 -12.18
N GLU A 121 -5.79 4.66 -12.24
CA GLU A 121 -5.13 5.39 -11.15
C GLU A 121 -5.96 6.54 -10.59
N ASP A 122 -6.44 7.42 -11.45
CA ASP A 122 -7.20 8.61 -11.02
C ASP A 122 -8.53 8.25 -10.35
N TYR A 123 -9.21 7.23 -10.87
CA TYR A 123 -10.42 6.70 -10.24
C TYR A 123 -10.10 6.08 -8.88
N PHE A 124 -9.06 5.24 -8.80
CA PHE A 124 -8.73 4.51 -7.59
C PHE A 124 -8.25 5.43 -6.47
N THR A 125 -7.37 6.39 -6.78
CA THR A 125 -6.88 7.39 -5.81
C THR A 125 -7.97 8.40 -5.44
N GLY A 126 -8.76 8.86 -6.40
CA GLY A 126 -9.86 9.78 -6.18
C GLY A 126 -10.99 9.21 -5.32
N ALA A 127 -11.23 7.87 -5.41
CA ALA A 127 -12.18 7.17 -4.56
C ALA A 127 -11.67 6.97 -3.11
N ARG A 128 -10.40 7.33 -2.81
CA ARG A 128 -9.75 7.23 -1.49
C ARG A 128 -9.10 8.54 -1.07
N PRO A 129 -9.86 9.62 -0.94
CA PRO A 129 -9.31 10.93 -0.59
C PRO A 129 -8.75 10.91 0.82
N LEU A 130 -7.49 11.35 0.98
CA LEU A 130 -6.73 11.25 2.23
C LEU A 130 -7.36 12.05 3.38
N ASP A 131 -8.04 13.15 3.08
CA ASP A 131 -8.73 13.96 4.06
C ASP A 131 -9.90 13.21 4.72
N VAL A 132 -10.57 12.33 3.98
CA VAL A 132 -11.63 11.45 4.53
C VAL A 132 -11.04 10.52 5.59
N ALA A 133 -9.96 9.82 5.26
CA ALA A 133 -9.30 8.92 6.21
C ALA A 133 -8.78 9.68 7.45
N ARG A 134 -8.19 10.88 7.26
CA ARG A 134 -7.71 11.73 8.37
C ARG A 134 -8.84 12.24 9.27
N ARG A 135 -10.01 12.54 8.72
CA ARG A 135 -11.18 12.91 9.54
C ARG A 135 -11.69 11.72 10.37
N LEU A 136 -11.65 10.51 9.83
CA LEU A 136 -12.04 9.30 10.54
C LEU A 136 -11.01 8.86 11.59
N ASN A 137 -9.72 9.05 11.26
CA ASN A 137 -8.57 8.74 12.13
C ASN A 137 -7.59 9.92 12.13
N PRO A 138 -7.65 10.83 13.10
CA PRO A 138 -6.69 11.96 13.20
C PRO A 138 -5.22 11.52 13.35
N GLU A 139 -4.97 10.29 13.80
CA GLU A 139 -3.63 9.71 13.97
C GLU A 139 -3.20 8.88 12.76
N LEU A 140 -3.84 9.06 11.59
CA LEU A 140 -3.55 8.33 10.37
C LEU A 140 -2.06 8.42 10.02
N GLN A 141 -1.41 7.28 9.89
CA GLN A 141 -0.01 7.19 9.49
C GLN A 141 0.15 7.48 8.00
N ASP A 142 1.22 8.18 7.64
CA ASP A 142 1.84 8.12 6.32
C ASP A 142 2.81 6.92 6.26
N PHE A 143 3.33 6.65 5.07
CA PHE A 143 4.23 5.51 4.87
C PHE A 143 5.54 5.65 5.65
N ALA A 144 6.07 6.86 5.78
CA ALA A 144 7.29 7.11 6.55
C ALA A 144 7.08 6.80 8.04
N THR A 145 5.95 7.19 8.60
CA THR A 145 5.56 6.88 9.99
C THR A 145 5.37 5.37 10.20
N PHE A 146 4.71 4.70 9.26
CA PHE A 146 4.59 3.24 9.28
C PHE A 146 5.96 2.57 9.28
N LEU A 147 6.87 2.99 8.41
CA LEU A 147 8.23 2.43 8.34
C LEU A 147 9.04 2.72 9.59
N ALA A 148 8.94 3.91 10.18
CA ALA A 148 9.64 4.23 11.43
C ALA A 148 9.31 3.26 12.56
N ARG A 149 8.08 2.71 12.57
CA ARG A 149 7.62 1.76 13.58
C ARG A 149 7.89 0.29 13.22
N ASN A 150 7.99 -0.02 11.93
CA ASN A 150 7.90 -1.39 11.43
C ASN A 150 9.09 -1.85 10.57
N ALA A 151 10.03 -0.97 10.19
CA ALA A 151 11.12 -1.33 9.28
C ALA A 151 11.93 -2.56 9.77
N GLY A 152 12.19 -2.66 11.08
CA GLY A 152 12.89 -3.80 11.67
C GLY A 152 12.12 -5.13 11.64
N ARG A 153 10.85 -5.12 11.24
CA ARG A 153 9.99 -6.31 11.10
C ARG A 153 9.88 -6.79 9.64
N ILE A 154 10.35 -5.98 8.69
CA ILE A 154 10.29 -6.32 7.26
C ILE A 154 11.36 -7.36 6.97
N PRO A 155 10.99 -8.58 6.50
CA PRO A 155 11.97 -9.58 6.10
C PRO A 155 12.74 -9.09 4.87
N LEU A 156 14.06 -9.12 4.95
CA LEU A 156 14.95 -8.81 3.84
C LEU A 156 15.44 -10.12 3.25
N GLY A 157 14.91 -10.47 2.08
CA GLY A 157 15.21 -11.71 1.37
C GLY A 157 16.51 -11.68 0.59
#